data_10c6693410c25b3264a93545b945e81b
#
_entry.id   10c6693410c25b3264a93545b945e81b
#
_cell.length_a   1.000
_cell.length_b   1.000
_cell.length_c   1.000
_cell.angle_alpha   90.00
_cell.angle_beta   90.00
_cell.angle_gamma   90.00
#
_symmetry.space_group_name_H-M   'P 1'
#
loop_
_entity.id
_entity.type
_entity.pdbx_description
1 polymer ?
#
loop_
_entity_poly.entity_id
_entity_poly.type
_entity_poly.pdbx_seq_one_letter_code
_entity_poly.pdbx_strand_id
1 'polypeptide(L)'
;YYIHPAAPPWYVAKYGFDFMLGVPGDVAGLGAFDDMTGLGIFNGLYGRNANVFAAVPSLHSAYTLVAFIYALRSHSPRWITAALGIITLGIWFTAVYTSHHYIIDVSLGILCALAGYLIFEYLLMRWRPFARFIDRYAAYVAPRRR
;
A
#
# COMPACT_ATOMS: atom_id res chain seq x y z
N TYR A 1 7.05 -4.44 10.75
CA TYR A 1 8.42 -4.05 10.39
C TYR A 1 9.38 -4.13 11.58
N TYR A 2 8.98 -3.69 12.78
CA TYR A 2 9.83 -3.73 13.97
C TYR A 2 10.12 -5.14 14.49
N ILE A 3 9.20 -6.07 14.26
CA ILE A 3 9.31 -7.46 14.75
C ILE A 3 10.07 -8.34 13.75
N HIS A 4 9.81 -8.13 12.46
CA HIS A 4 10.42 -8.85 11.36
C HIS A 4 10.85 -7.87 10.25
N PRO A 5 12.06 -7.31 10.36
CA PRO A 5 12.62 -6.53 9.27
C PRO A 5 12.85 -7.46 8.07
N ALA A 6 12.44 -7.01 6.90
CA ALA A 6 12.54 -7.80 5.67
C ALA A 6 13.14 -6.94 4.56
N ALA A 7 14.20 -7.46 3.94
CA ALA A 7 14.87 -6.82 2.83
C ALA A 7 14.07 -7.00 1.53
N PRO A 8 13.87 -5.94 0.74
CA PRO A 8 13.25 -6.05 -0.58
C PRO A 8 14.19 -6.74 -1.59
N PRO A 9 13.65 -7.27 -2.72
CA PRO A 9 14.46 -7.95 -3.74
C PRO A 9 15.64 -7.12 -4.26
N TRP A 10 15.44 -5.82 -4.51
CA TRP A 10 16.52 -4.95 -4.98
C TRP A 10 17.69 -4.85 -4.00
N TYR A 11 17.38 -4.87 -2.68
CA TYR A 11 18.42 -4.82 -1.65
C TYR A 11 19.28 -6.09 -1.68
N VAL A 12 18.60 -7.25 -1.69
CA VAL A 12 19.29 -8.55 -1.74
C VAL A 12 20.12 -8.70 -3.00
N ALA A 13 19.62 -8.22 -4.14
CA ALA A 13 20.37 -8.24 -5.40
C ALA A 13 21.65 -7.38 -5.35
N LYS A 14 21.63 -6.26 -4.59
CA LYS A 14 22.73 -5.29 -4.54
C LYS A 14 23.74 -5.56 -3.42
N TYR A 15 23.25 -6.02 -2.26
CA TYR A 15 24.06 -6.15 -1.03
C TYR A 15 24.05 -7.57 -0.46
N GLY A 16 23.38 -8.52 -1.09
CA GLY A 16 23.23 -9.88 -0.55
C GLY A 16 22.32 -9.92 0.68
N PHE A 17 22.64 -10.82 1.59
CA PHE A 17 21.88 -10.99 2.85
C PHE A 17 22.51 -10.25 4.04
N ASP A 18 23.52 -9.43 3.80
CA ASP A 18 24.16 -8.66 4.87
C ASP A 18 23.28 -7.52 5.31
N PHE A 19 23.05 -7.45 6.62
CA PHE A 19 22.26 -6.38 7.22
C PHE A 19 23.11 -5.13 7.43
N MET A 20 22.85 -4.08 6.65
CA MET A 20 23.53 -2.81 6.75
C MET A 20 22.57 -1.70 7.16
N LEU A 21 22.90 -0.97 8.22
CA LEU A 21 22.15 0.23 8.64
C LEU A 21 22.53 1.44 7.78
N GLY A 22 21.55 2.33 7.59
CA GLY A 22 21.78 3.61 6.90
C GLY A 22 21.87 3.51 5.37
N VAL A 23 21.51 2.36 4.78
CA VAL A 23 21.42 2.23 3.33
C VAL A 23 20.25 3.10 2.84
N PRO A 24 20.46 4.00 1.88
CA PRO A 24 19.39 4.81 1.30
C PRO A 24 18.42 3.94 0.51
N GLY A 25 17.17 4.40 0.42
CA GLY A 25 16.19 3.78 -0.48
C GLY A 25 16.66 3.82 -1.93
N ASP A 26 16.28 2.82 -2.70
CA ASP A 26 16.63 2.67 -4.11
C ASP A 26 15.38 2.65 -4.97
N VAL A 27 15.45 3.25 -6.14
CA VAL A 27 14.35 3.28 -7.12
C VAL A 27 14.16 1.94 -7.84
N ALA A 28 15.13 1.05 -7.73
CA ALA A 28 15.15 -0.26 -8.38
C ALA A 28 14.67 -0.17 -9.85
N GLY A 29 13.76 -1.03 -10.28
CA GLY A 29 13.24 -1.02 -11.65
C GLY A 29 12.47 0.24 -12.06
N LEU A 30 12.05 1.11 -11.12
CA LEU A 30 11.39 2.38 -11.45
C LEU A 30 12.38 3.44 -11.95
N GLY A 31 13.70 3.25 -11.72
CA GLY A 31 14.73 4.13 -12.27
C GLY A 31 14.71 4.19 -13.79
N ALA A 32 14.37 3.10 -14.46
CA ALA A 32 14.23 3.08 -15.91
C ALA A 32 13.19 4.07 -16.44
N PHE A 33 12.12 4.35 -15.68
CA PHE A 33 11.14 5.38 -16.03
C PHE A 33 11.74 6.78 -15.90
N ASP A 34 12.47 7.05 -14.82
CA ASP A 34 13.15 8.34 -14.62
C ASP A 34 14.17 8.59 -15.71
N ASP A 35 14.94 7.56 -16.10
CA ASP A 35 15.94 7.65 -17.18
C ASP A 35 15.27 7.92 -18.54
N MET A 36 14.14 7.26 -18.83
CA MET A 36 13.41 7.43 -20.08
C MET A 36 12.73 8.81 -20.19
N THR A 37 12.21 9.33 -19.08
CA THR A 37 11.44 10.57 -19.08
C THR A 37 12.26 11.81 -18.71
N GLY A 38 13.40 11.64 -18.04
CA GLY A 38 14.23 12.70 -17.52
C GLY A 38 13.64 13.45 -16.31
N LEU A 39 12.54 12.94 -15.72
CA LEU A 39 11.79 13.66 -14.68
C LEU A 39 12.34 13.50 -13.26
N GLY A 40 13.10 12.43 -12.96
CA GLY A 40 13.68 12.18 -11.64
C GLY A 40 12.65 12.02 -10.50
N ILE A 41 11.41 11.63 -10.83
CA ILE A 41 10.29 11.56 -9.88
C ILE A 41 10.54 10.48 -8.84
N PHE A 42 10.86 9.28 -9.30
CA PHE A 42 11.04 8.12 -8.42
C PHE A 42 12.34 8.22 -7.64
N ASN A 43 13.42 8.74 -8.23
CA ASN A 43 14.67 9.02 -7.52
C ASN A 43 14.45 9.99 -6.35
N GLY A 44 13.68 11.07 -6.56
CA GLY A 44 13.35 12.02 -5.51
C GLY A 44 12.47 11.45 -4.40
N LEU A 45 11.59 10.50 -4.73
CA LEU A 45 10.66 9.88 -3.79
C LEU A 45 11.33 8.79 -2.95
N TYR A 46 12.00 7.84 -3.61
CA TYR A 46 12.60 6.69 -2.94
C TYR A 46 13.91 7.02 -2.21
N GLY A 47 14.69 7.98 -2.69
CA GLY A 47 15.91 8.42 -2.00
C GLY A 47 15.67 9.03 -0.61
N ARG A 48 14.42 9.36 -0.27
CA ARG A 48 14.00 9.84 1.06
C ARG A 48 13.44 8.75 1.97
N ASN A 49 13.40 7.49 1.52
CA ASN A 49 12.88 6.39 2.30
C ASN A 49 13.80 6.10 3.49
N ALA A 50 13.28 6.27 4.71
CA ALA A 50 14.03 6.10 5.95
C ALA A 50 14.16 4.62 6.39
N ASN A 51 13.35 3.70 5.87
CA ASN A 51 13.35 2.30 6.30
C ASN A 51 13.29 1.34 5.11
N VAL A 52 14.47 0.87 4.71
CA VAL A 52 14.63 -0.08 3.61
C VAL A 52 14.08 -1.47 3.95
N PHE A 53 14.12 -1.85 5.23
CA PHE A 53 13.69 -3.18 5.70
C PHE A 53 12.20 -3.29 6.02
N ALA A 54 11.38 -2.39 5.50
CA ALA A 54 9.93 -2.38 5.66
C ALA A 54 9.18 -3.03 4.49
N ALA A 55 9.73 -4.11 3.91
CA ALA A 55 9.13 -4.72 2.72
C ALA A 55 7.86 -5.55 3.04
N VAL A 56 7.77 -6.18 4.21
CA VAL A 56 6.70 -7.15 4.57
C VAL A 56 5.84 -6.64 5.72
N PRO A 57 4.51 -6.69 5.62
CA PRO A 57 3.68 -6.85 4.43
C PRO A 57 3.64 -5.60 3.55
N SER A 58 3.34 -5.75 2.25
CA SER A 58 3.24 -4.61 1.33
C SER A 58 2.03 -3.73 1.64
N LEU A 59 2.27 -2.51 2.12
CA LEU A 59 1.21 -1.52 2.35
C LEU A 59 0.61 -1.00 1.05
N HIS A 60 1.40 -0.94 -0.02
CA HIS A 60 0.91 -0.51 -1.34
C HIS A 60 -0.20 -1.45 -1.83
N SER A 61 -0.02 -2.76 -1.67
CA SER A 61 -1.05 -3.74 -2.04
C SER A 61 -2.29 -3.67 -1.14
N ALA A 62 -2.08 -3.42 0.16
CA ALA A 62 -3.17 -3.38 1.13
C ALA A 62 -4.08 -2.17 0.94
N TYR A 63 -3.53 -0.95 0.85
CA TYR A 63 -4.33 0.28 0.79
C TYR A 63 -5.16 0.38 -0.48
N THR A 64 -4.60 0.01 -1.62
CA THR A 64 -5.34 0.06 -2.88
C THR A 64 -6.48 -0.93 -2.92
N LEU A 65 -6.29 -2.13 -2.35
CA LEU A 65 -7.35 -3.13 -2.23
C LEU A 65 -8.48 -2.63 -1.33
N VAL A 66 -8.17 -2.04 -0.17
CA VAL A 66 -9.20 -1.47 0.73
C VAL A 66 -10.00 -0.40 0.01
N ALA A 67 -9.34 0.52 -0.70
CA ALA A 67 -10.04 1.55 -1.49
C ALA A 67 -10.96 0.94 -2.55
N PHE A 68 -10.51 -0.09 -3.26
CA PHE A 68 -11.32 -0.81 -4.25
C PHE A 68 -12.53 -1.51 -3.62
N ILE A 69 -12.34 -2.22 -2.49
CA ILE A 69 -13.44 -2.88 -1.76
C ILE A 69 -14.50 -1.86 -1.35
N TYR A 70 -14.10 -0.71 -0.80
CA TYR A 70 -15.06 0.32 -0.40
C TYR A 70 -15.73 1.01 -1.58
N ALA A 71 -15.06 1.15 -2.73
CA ALA A 71 -15.70 1.64 -3.94
C ALA A 71 -16.82 0.70 -4.44
N LEU A 72 -16.58 -0.61 -4.38
CA LEU A 72 -17.60 -1.62 -4.67
C LEU A 72 -18.77 -1.54 -3.69
N ARG A 73 -18.46 -1.48 -2.39
CA ARG A 73 -19.48 -1.50 -1.32
C ARG A 73 -20.34 -0.23 -1.30
N SER A 74 -19.76 0.93 -1.56
CA SER A 74 -20.47 2.21 -1.60
C SER A 74 -21.23 2.45 -2.89
N HIS A 75 -21.26 1.47 -3.81
CA HIS A 75 -21.87 1.61 -5.12
C HIS A 75 -21.35 2.84 -5.89
N SER A 76 -20.06 3.11 -5.77
CA SER A 76 -19.40 4.20 -6.51
C SER A 76 -19.63 4.08 -8.02
N PRO A 77 -19.58 5.18 -8.78
CA PRO A 77 -19.70 5.13 -10.23
C PRO A 77 -18.80 4.06 -10.85
N ARG A 78 -19.32 3.29 -11.79
CA ARG A 78 -18.60 2.13 -12.38
C ARG A 78 -17.21 2.49 -12.90
N TRP A 79 -17.04 3.68 -13.45
CA TRP A 79 -15.73 4.13 -13.95
C TRP A 79 -14.71 4.34 -12.83
N ILE A 80 -15.13 4.86 -11.66
CA ILE A 80 -14.26 5.00 -10.46
C ILE A 80 -13.84 3.61 -9.96
N THR A 81 -14.81 2.71 -9.82
CA THR A 81 -14.55 1.35 -9.38
C THR A 81 -13.61 0.60 -10.32
N ALA A 82 -13.85 0.73 -11.64
CA ALA A 82 -12.96 0.13 -12.65
C ALA A 82 -11.55 0.73 -12.59
N ALA A 83 -11.43 2.05 -12.47
CA ALA A 83 -10.14 2.72 -12.34
C ALA A 83 -9.37 2.25 -11.10
N LEU A 84 -10.03 2.17 -9.93
CA LEU A 84 -9.41 1.66 -8.71
C LEU A 84 -9.00 0.19 -8.84
N GLY A 85 -9.78 -0.64 -9.52
CA GLY A 85 -9.42 -2.03 -9.80
C GLY A 85 -8.17 -2.13 -10.68
N ILE A 86 -8.10 -1.36 -11.77
CA ILE A 86 -6.93 -1.31 -12.66
C ILE A 86 -5.70 -0.80 -11.91
N ILE A 87 -5.84 0.27 -11.12
CA ILE A 87 -4.75 0.80 -10.30
C ILE A 87 -4.25 -0.24 -9.30
N THR A 88 -5.16 -0.96 -8.63
CA THR A 88 -4.80 -2.00 -7.66
C THR A 88 -3.98 -3.10 -8.31
N LEU A 89 -4.45 -3.64 -9.45
CA LEU A 89 -3.73 -4.66 -10.21
C LEU A 89 -2.39 -4.14 -10.74
N GLY A 90 -2.37 -2.91 -11.24
CA GLY A 90 -1.16 -2.24 -11.72
C GLY A 90 -0.12 -2.09 -10.62
N ILE A 91 -0.52 -1.68 -9.41
CA ILE A 91 0.38 -1.56 -8.26
C ILE A 91 0.93 -2.92 -7.83
N TRP A 92 0.10 -3.97 -7.78
CA TRP A 92 0.57 -5.32 -7.44
C TRP A 92 1.61 -5.82 -8.46
N PHE A 93 1.32 -5.64 -9.75
CA PHE A 93 2.26 -6.00 -10.81
C PHE A 93 3.56 -5.19 -10.71
N THR A 94 3.45 -3.86 -10.61
CA THR A 94 4.61 -2.97 -10.57
C THR A 94 5.48 -3.25 -9.34
N ALA A 95 4.88 -3.47 -8.17
CA ALA A 95 5.60 -3.75 -6.93
C ALA A 95 6.55 -4.96 -7.06
N VAL A 96 6.12 -6.01 -7.76
CA VAL A 96 6.94 -7.20 -8.03
C VAL A 96 7.89 -6.97 -9.20
N TYR A 97 7.38 -6.44 -10.31
CA TYR A 97 8.15 -6.22 -11.54
C TYR A 97 9.37 -5.31 -11.33
N THR A 98 9.21 -4.27 -10.51
CA THR A 98 10.29 -3.32 -10.21
C THR A 98 11.19 -3.75 -9.05
N SER A 99 11.07 -4.99 -8.58
CA SER A 99 11.90 -5.56 -7.50
C SER A 99 11.79 -4.84 -6.14
N HIS A 100 10.68 -4.14 -5.89
CA HIS A 100 10.41 -3.53 -4.59
C HIS A 100 9.81 -4.52 -3.59
N HIS A 101 9.05 -5.51 -4.07
CA HIS A 101 8.41 -6.52 -3.24
C HIS A 101 8.51 -7.91 -3.85
N TYR A 102 8.57 -8.92 -2.99
CA TYR A 102 8.32 -10.30 -3.38
C TYR A 102 6.81 -10.54 -3.56
N ILE A 103 6.44 -11.58 -4.29
CA ILE A 103 5.03 -11.99 -4.44
C ILE A 103 4.39 -12.25 -3.06
N ILE A 104 5.16 -12.82 -2.14
CA ILE A 104 4.69 -13.11 -0.77
C ILE A 104 4.34 -11.84 0.00
N ASP A 105 5.08 -10.74 -0.19
CA ASP A 105 4.84 -9.46 0.49
C ASP A 105 3.51 -8.86 0.04
N VAL A 106 3.24 -8.91 -1.27
CA VAL A 106 1.98 -8.49 -1.88
C VAL A 106 0.83 -9.36 -1.36
N SER A 107 1.01 -10.68 -1.34
CA SER A 107 0.00 -11.62 -0.85
C SER A 107 -0.33 -11.40 0.62
N LEU A 108 0.68 -11.20 1.47
CA LEU A 108 0.48 -10.86 2.88
C LEU A 108 -0.21 -9.49 3.06
N GLY A 109 0.12 -8.51 2.23
CA GLY A 109 -0.58 -7.23 2.19
C GLY A 109 -2.07 -7.38 1.86
N ILE A 110 -2.41 -8.22 0.88
CA ILE A 110 -3.79 -8.56 0.52
C ILE A 110 -4.50 -9.22 1.71
N LEU A 111 -3.87 -10.21 2.35
CA LEU A 111 -4.45 -10.88 3.53
C LEU A 111 -4.67 -9.92 4.68
N CYS A 112 -3.72 -9.02 4.97
CA CYS A 112 -3.87 -7.98 5.97
C CYS A 112 -5.03 -7.03 5.66
N ALA A 113 -5.19 -6.63 4.39
CA ALA A 113 -6.29 -5.77 3.97
C ALA A 113 -7.65 -6.44 4.17
N LEU A 114 -7.78 -7.69 3.76
CA LEU A 114 -9.01 -8.47 3.93
C LEU A 114 -9.33 -8.70 5.41
N ALA A 115 -8.33 -9.10 6.21
CA ALA A 115 -8.50 -9.29 7.65
C ALA A 115 -8.90 -7.97 8.34
N GLY A 116 -8.23 -6.86 8.02
CA GLY A 116 -8.56 -5.54 8.54
C GLY A 116 -9.97 -5.10 8.17
N TYR A 117 -10.38 -5.31 6.92
CA TYR A 117 -11.74 -5.04 6.46
C TYR A 117 -12.78 -5.88 7.23
N LEU A 118 -12.55 -7.18 7.38
CA LEU A 118 -13.46 -8.07 8.10
C LEU A 118 -13.56 -7.69 9.60
N ILE A 119 -12.43 -7.42 10.24
CA ILE A 119 -12.39 -6.97 11.64
C ILE A 119 -13.15 -5.65 11.80
N PHE A 120 -12.92 -4.69 10.92
CA PHE A 120 -13.60 -3.39 10.99
C PHE A 120 -15.10 -3.54 10.82
N GLU A 121 -15.57 -4.19 9.74
CA GLU A 121 -16.99 -4.25 9.40
C GLU A 121 -17.80 -5.21 10.28
N TYR A 122 -17.22 -6.36 10.62
CA TYR A 122 -17.98 -7.42 11.29
C TYR A 122 -17.71 -7.53 12.79
N LEU A 123 -16.62 -6.94 13.28
CA LEU A 123 -16.30 -6.94 14.71
C LEU A 123 -16.45 -5.56 15.30
N LEU A 124 -15.68 -4.56 14.82
CA LEU A 124 -15.66 -3.23 15.42
C LEU A 124 -16.98 -2.47 15.22
N MET A 125 -17.56 -2.52 14.02
CA MET A 125 -18.84 -1.84 13.75
C MET A 125 -20.04 -2.49 14.46
N ARG A 126 -19.91 -3.73 14.95
CA ARG A 126 -20.93 -4.34 15.83
C ARG A 126 -20.84 -3.87 17.27
N TRP A 127 -19.71 -3.36 17.70
CA TRP A 127 -19.53 -2.78 19.02
C TRP A 127 -20.15 -1.38 19.06
N ARG A 128 -21.32 -1.24 19.70
CA ARG A 128 -22.12 0.00 19.71
C ARG A 128 -21.37 1.28 20.08
N PRO A 129 -20.44 1.31 21.08
CA PRO A 129 -19.69 2.52 21.37
C PRO A 129 -18.79 2.96 20.20
N PHE A 130 -18.14 2.02 19.53
CA PHE A 130 -17.27 2.31 18.37
C PHE A 130 -18.09 2.77 17.17
N ALA A 131 -19.18 2.07 16.83
CA ALA A 131 -20.07 2.48 15.75
C ALA A 131 -20.58 3.91 15.94
N ARG A 132 -21.06 4.26 17.15
CA ARG A 132 -21.48 5.64 17.48
C ARG A 132 -20.37 6.67 17.35
N PHE A 133 -19.13 6.31 17.68
CA PHE A 133 -17.97 7.18 17.46
C PHE A 133 -17.76 7.44 15.97
N ILE A 134 -17.78 6.40 15.15
CA ILE A 134 -17.62 6.51 13.70
C ILE A 134 -18.73 7.33 13.06
N ASP A 135 -20.01 7.11 13.48
CA ASP A 135 -21.16 7.88 12.98
C ASP A 135 -21.03 9.38 13.29
N ARG A 136 -20.59 9.71 14.51
CA ARG A 136 -20.33 11.12 14.90
C ARG A 136 -19.20 11.74 14.08
N TYR A 137 -18.12 10.98 13.88
CA TYR A 137 -17.00 11.44 13.06
C TYR A 137 -17.43 11.65 11.60
N ALA A 138 -18.17 10.70 11.03
CA ALA A 138 -18.70 10.80 9.68
C ALA A 138 -19.62 12.03 9.52
N ALA A 139 -20.49 12.29 10.49
CA ALA A 139 -21.35 13.47 10.52
C ALA A 139 -20.56 14.79 10.62
N TYR A 140 -19.43 14.77 11.34
CA TYR A 140 -18.57 15.94 11.47
C TYR A 140 -17.83 16.29 10.17
N VAL A 141 -17.35 15.27 9.44
CA VAL A 141 -16.61 15.47 8.17
C VAL A 141 -17.51 15.56 6.94
N ALA A 142 -18.78 15.17 7.04
CA ALA A 142 -19.73 15.26 5.95
C ALA A 142 -19.93 16.73 5.52
N PRO A 143 -19.92 17.03 4.22
CA PRO A 143 -20.17 18.40 3.77
C PRO A 143 -21.58 18.83 4.20
N ARG A 144 -21.67 19.99 4.87
CA ARG A 144 -22.99 20.57 5.20
C ARG A 144 -23.73 20.80 3.89
N ARG A 145 -24.84 20.09 3.68
CA ARG A 145 -25.76 20.39 2.58
C ARG A 145 -26.22 21.85 2.80
N ARG A 146 -25.80 22.71 1.91
CA ARG A 146 -26.38 24.08 1.77
C ARG A 146 -27.73 23.98 1.13
#